data_76e9f28533ceaa947638798ba1d9414e
#
_entry.id   76e9f28533ceaa947638798ba1d9414e
#
_cell.length_a   1.000
_cell.length_b   1.000
_cell.length_c   1.000
_cell.angle_alpha   90.00
_cell.angle_beta   90.00
_cell.angle_gamma   90.00
#
_symmetry.space_group_name_H-M   'P 1'
#
loop_
_entity.id
_entity.type
_entity.pdbx_description
1 polymer ?
#
loop_
_entity_poly.entity_id
_entity_poly.type
_entity_poly.pdbx_seq_one_letter_code
_entity_poly.pdbx_strand_id
1 'polypeptide(L)'
;MGKLGKETKKLLLTITIICLVSFLLAAGISFLLTKNFQHELLLHDYGVSGYQLNHEDELQIAAFTSRPNENDIERGRKALASVGYDETASMRFLPAVQTYRNQTVLSIFVLLVFLFGAIYLSLFLYLQRQHKAFSNAENTIRQFLDGNTTSRIECSQAGDWYSLFHAINEMATILSAHAENQRQTKEFLQDIISDVSHQIKTPLSALKMYHEIIESHKDDAATVSSFTEKSQREIKRMEDVIYTLLKLARLDAGIIQMAKAEENVSILMQDVLERFETWAEQDHKEITLTGQDDITFNCDALWMSEAIGNIVKNSLEHTKPGGNISVQWAQSPLMTQIVIADDGKGIHPEDLYNIFKRFYRSSLSSDVHGIGLGLPLAKSIVEAHGGTISVTSTPGTGTTFTLNFINLTNE
;
A
#
# COMPACT_ATOMS: atom_id res chain seq x y z
N MET A 1 -24.59 -20.49 -18.25
CA MET A 1 -25.36 -20.23 -17.00
C MET A 1 -24.63 -20.88 -15.82
N GLY A 2 -23.75 -20.13 -15.15
CA GLY A 2 -22.98 -20.62 -14.01
C GLY A 2 -23.90 -21.03 -12.85
N LYS A 3 -23.47 -22.01 -12.06
CA LYS A 3 -24.21 -22.52 -10.89
C LYS A 3 -24.55 -21.35 -9.96
N LEU A 4 -25.82 -20.91 -9.95
CA LEU A 4 -26.32 -19.95 -8.96
C LEU A 4 -25.94 -20.46 -7.56
N GLY A 5 -25.30 -19.62 -6.77
CA GLY A 5 -24.93 -19.97 -5.40
C GLY A 5 -26.14 -20.35 -4.55
N LYS A 6 -25.94 -21.14 -3.50
CA LYS A 6 -27.05 -21.59 -2.60
C LYS A 6 -27.90 -20.43 -2.08
N GLU A 7 -27.31 -19.29 -1.77
CA GLU A 7 -27.99 -18.10 -1.26
C GLU A 7 -28.88 -17.44 -2.33
N THR A 8 -28.41 -17.36 -3.58
CA THR A 8 -29.23 -16.82 -4.69
C THR A 8 -30.44 -17.69 -4.98
N LYS A 9 -30.30 -19.02 -4.85
CA LYS A 9 -31.44 -19.95 -4.99
C LYS A 9 -32.48 -19.77 -3.87
N LYS A 10 -32.03 -19.57 -2.62
CA LYS A 10 -32.92 -19.27 -1.50
C LYS A 10 -33.67 -17.97 -1.71
N LEU A 11 -32.98 -16.90 -2.13
CA LEU A 11 -33.59 -15.60 -2.41
C LEU A 11 -34.69 -15.71 -3.51
N LEU A 12 -34.39 -16.38 -4.62
CA LEU A 12 -35.35 -16.62 -5.69
C LEU A 12 -36.56 -17.43 -5.20
N LEU A 13 -36.34 -18.46 -4.37
CA LEU A 13 -37.41 -19.25 -3.77
C LEU A 13 -38.30 -18.37 -2.87
N THR A 14 -37.72 -17.54 -2.04
CA THR A 14 -38.46 -16.62 -1.16
C THR A 14 -39.31 -15.64 -1.96
N ILE A 15 -38.77 -15.04 -3.02
CA ILE A 15 -39.55 -14.15 -3.92
C ILE A 15 -40.68 -14.90 -4.59
N THR A 16 -40.44 -16.13 -5.05
CA THR A 16 -41.48 -16.96 -5.67
C THR A 16 -42.62 -17.27 -4.70
N ILE A 17 -42.29 -17.57 -3.42
CA ILE A 17 -43.30 -17.78 -2.36
C ILE A 17 -44.10 -16.49 -2.11
N ILE A 18 -43.46 -15.34 -2.02
CA ILE A 18 -44.10 -14.03 -1.84
C ILE A 18 -45.06 -13.76 -3.02
N CYS A 19 -44.63 -14.03 -4.26
CA CYS A 19 -45.48 -13.92 -5.44
C CYS A 19 -46.77 -14.77 -5.30
N LEU A 20 -46.59 -16.03 -4.91
CA LEU A 20 -47.71 -16.98 -4.78
C LEU A 20 -48.70 -16.53 -3.69
N VAL A 21 -48.20 -16.08 -2.56
CA VAL A 21 -49.04 -15.54 -1.47
C VAL A 21 -49.76 -14.27 -1.91
N SER A 22 -49.08 -13.38 -2.65
CA SER A 22 -49.71 -12.16 -3.18
C SER A 22 -50.85 -12.47 -4.19
N PHE A 23 -50.69 -13.49 -5.03
CA PHE A 23 -51.75 -13.93 -5.93
C PHE A 23 -52.96 -14.48 -5.17
N LEU A 24 -52.75 -15.24 -4.08
CA LEU A 24 -53.84 -15.75 -3.23
C LEU A 24 -54.59 -14.62 -2.53
N LEU A 25 -53.84 -13.64 -1.97
CA LEU A 25 -54.45 -12.46 -1.36
C LEU A 25 -55.25 -11.62 -2.37
N ALA A 26 -54.69 -11.42 -3.56
CA ALA A 26 -55.39 -10.70 -4.63
C ALA A 26 -56.69 -11.40 -5.08
N ALA A 27 -56.70 -12.74 -5.14
CA ALA A 27 -57.91 -13.51 -5.41
C ALA A 27 -58.96 -13.30 -4.29
N GLY A 28 -58.55 -13.30 -3.03
CA GLY A 28 -59.44 -13.00 -1.89
C GLY A 28 -60.02 -11.58 -1.95
N ILE A 29 -59.19 -10.58 -2.25
CA ILE A 29 -59.62 -9.18 -2.40
C ILE A 29 -60.60 -9.06 -3.57
N SER A 30 -60.30 -9.66 -4.71
CA SER A 30 -61.19 -9.65 -5.88
C SER A 30 -62.57 -10.28 -5.58
N PHE A 31 -62.54 -11.37 -4.80
CA PHE A 31 -63.80 -12.01 -4.34
C PHE A 31 -64.61 -11.08 -3.44
N LEU A 32 -64.00 -10.42 -2.46
CA LEU A 32 -64.66 -9.45 -1.57
C LEU A 32 -65.21 -8.25 -2.35
N LEU A 33 -64.44 -7.68 -3.27
CA LEU A 33 -64.89 -6.57 -4.11
C LEU A 33 -66.07 -6.96 -4.99
N THR A 34 -66.04 -8.16 -5.55
CA THR A 34 -67.18 -8.68 -6.39
C THR A 34 -68.46 -8.89 -5.55
N LYS A 35 -68.30 -9.43 -4.32
CA LYS A 35 -69.47 -9.56 -3.42
C LYS A 35 -70.00 -8.21 -3.00
N ASN A 36 -69.14 -7.25 -2.68
CA ASN A 36 -69.59 -5.90 -2.32
C ASN A 36 -70.36 -5.24 -3.51
N PHE A 37 -69.79 -5.34 -4.71
CA PHE A 37 -70.47 -4.85 -5.93
C PHE A 37 -71.83 -5.54 -6.19
N GLN A 38 -71.88 -6.85 -5.96
CA GLN A 38 -73.22 -7.60 -6.08
C GLN A 38 -74.22 -7.07 -5.07
N HIS A 39 -73.83 -6.83 -3.83
CA HIS A 39 -74.66 -6.29 -2.78
C HIS A 39 -75.22 -4.90 -3.14
N GLU A 40 -74.35 -3.99 -3.54
CA GLU A 40 -74.70 -2.63 -3.95
C GLU A 40 -75.64 -2.63 -5.18
N LEU A 41 -75.39 -3.50 -6.16
CA LEU A 41 -76.21 -3.65 -7.34
C LEU A 41 -77.63 -4.15 -6.97
N LEU A 42 -77.73 -5.15 -6.09
CA LEU A 42 -78.99 -5.67 -5.61
C LEU A 42 -79.79 -4.62 -4.84
N LEU A 43 -79.14 -3.85 -3.97
CA LEU A 43 -79.81 -2.75 -3.25
C LEU A 43 -80.36 -1.67 -4.19
N HIS A 44 -79.57 -1.32 -5.20
CA HIS A 44 -80.01 -0.41 -6.26
C HIS A 44 -81.24 -0.97 -7.01
N ASP A 45 -81.17 -2.21 -7.47
CA ASP A 45 -82.26 -2.85 -8.21
C ASP A 45 -83.54 -3.03 -7.36
N TYR A 46 -83.37 -3.37 -6.06
CA TYR A 46 -84.50 -3.38 -5.11
C TYR A 46 -85.14 -2.00 -4.98
N GLY A 47 -84.30 -0.95 -4.86
CA GLY A 47 -84.80 0.43 -4.76
C GLY A 47 -85.60 0.85 -5.99
N VAL A 48 -85.09 0.59 -7.18
CA VAL A 48 -85.73 0.91 -8.45
C VAL A 48 -87.04 0.13 -8.60
N SER A 49 -87.04 -1.17 -8.34
CA SER A 49 -88.24 -2.01 -8.47
C SER A 49 -89.29 -1.63 -7.44
N GLY A 50 -88.98 -1.33 -6.21
CA GLY A 50 -89.92 -0.89 -5.17
C GLY A 50 -90.51 0.47 -5.45
N TYR A 51 -89.67 1.41 -5.96
CA TYR A 51 -90.20 2.71 -6.40
C TYR A 51 -91.23 2.58 -7.52
N GLN A 52 -90.96 1.74 -8.55
CA GLN A 52 -91.93 1.48 -9.64
C GLN A 52 -93.18 0.86 -9.14
N LEU A 53 -93.17 -0.08 -8.17
CA LEU A 53 -94.34 -0.66 -7.56
C LEU A 53 -95.21 0.34 -6.75
N ASN A 54 -94.67 1.45 -6.32
CA ASN A 54 -95.34 2.50 -5.58
C ASN A 54 -95.96 3.57 -6.48
N HIS A 55 -95.47 3.69 -7.75
CA HIS A 55 -95.88 4.74 -8.70
C HIS A 55 -96.28 4.10 -10.04
N GLU A 56 -97.44 3.39 -10.04
CA GLU A 56 -97.88 2.51 -11.13
C GLU A 56 -98.07 3.19 -12.51
N ASP A 57 -98.11 4.52 -12.59
CA ASP A 57 -98.48 5.23 -13.85
C ASP A 57 -97.39 6.07 -14.49
N GLU A 58 -96.13 6.22 -13.90
CA GLU A 58 -95.06 7.04 -14.51
C GLU A 58 -93.73 6.41 -14.38
N LEU A 59 -93.02 6.07 -15.49
CA LEU A 59 -91.66 5.75 -15.60
C LEU A 59 -90.84 7.03 -15.28
N GLN A 60 -90.59 7.30 -13.99
CA GLN A 60 -89.93 8.50 -13.59
C GLN A 60 -88.40 8.26 -13.54
N ILE A 61 -87.65 9.15 -14.17
CA ILE A 61 -86.18 9.21 -14.08
C ILE A 61 -85.70 9.23 -12.60
N ALA A 62 -86.54 9.71 -11.71
CA ALA A 62 -86.38 9.73 -10.28
C ALA A 62 -86.08 8.35 -9.66
N ALA A 63 -86.67 7.27 -10.20
CA ALA A 63 -86.39 5.90 -9.75
C ALA A 63 -84.93 5.50 -9.90
N PHE A 64 -84.25 6.04 -10.87
CA PHE A 64 -82.82 5.75 -11.15
C PHE A 64 -81.85 6.78 -10.59
N THR A 65 -82.28 7.98 -10.23
CA THR A 65 -81.40 9.09 -9.82
C THR A 65 -81.55 9.46 -8.34
N SER A 66 -82.63 9.06 -7.66
CA SER A 66 -82.82 9.31 -6.22
C SER A 66 -82.24 8.18 -5.36
N ARG A 67 -81.85 8.49 -4.14
CA ARG A 67 -81.49 7.43 -3.18
C ARG A 67 -82.78 6.70 -2.79
N PRO A 68 -82.79 5.35 -2.93
CA PRO A 68 -83.98 4.58 -2.61
C PRO A 68 -84.31 4.70 -1.11
N ASN A 69 -85.60 4.82 -0.78
CA ASN A 69 -86.13 4.80 0.58
C ASN A 69 -86.13 3.36 1.11
N GLU A 70 -85.91 3.16 2.41
CA GLU A 70 -85.89 1.83 3.03
C GLU A 70 -87.16 1.03 2.73
N ASN A 71 -88.38 1.69 2.66
CA ASN A 71 -89.65 1.05 2.29
C ASN A 71 -89.63 0.55 0.86
N ASP A 72 -89.04 1.28 -0.08
CA ASP A 72 -88.91 0.88 -1.47
C ASP A 72 -87.95 -0.30 -1.62
N ILE A 73 -86.85 -0.27 -0.93
CA ILE A 73 -85.89 -1.38 -0.91
C ILE A 73 -86.56 -2.66 -0.38
N GLU A 74 -87.36 -2.59 0.71
CA GLU A 74 -87.99 -3.76 1.31
C GLU A 74 -89.11 -4.35 0.39
N ARG A 75 -89.91 -3.51 -0.27
CA ARG A 75 -90.95 -3.94 -1.24
C ARG A 75 -90.32 -4.56 -2.50
N GLY A 76 -89.30 -3.87 -3.09
CA GLY A 76 -88.58 -4.40 -4.24
C GLY A 76 -87.87 -5.73 -3.93
N ARG A 77 -87.30 -5.83 -2.74
CA ARG A 77 -86.72 -7.09 -2.27
C ARG A 77 -87.67 -8.22 -2.21
N LYS A 78 -88.84 -8.01 -1.62
CA LYS A 78 -89.92 -9.05 -1.60
C LYS A 78 -90.38 -9.45 -2.99
N ALA A 79 -90.61 -8.50 -3.89
CA ALA A 79 -91.03 -8.74 -5.25
C ALA A 79 -89.98 -9.51 -6.07
N LEU A 80 -88.74 -9.09 -6.03
CA LEU A 80 -87.65 -9.70 -6.79
C LEU A 80 -87.23 -11.06 -6.19
N ALA A 81 -87.34 -11.25 -4.89
CA ALA A 81 -87.06 -12.54 -4.24
C ALA A 81 -88.06 -13.62 -4.67
N SER A 82 -89.38 -13.25 -5.00
CA SER A 82 -90.38 -14.18 -5.50
C SER A 82 -89.99 -14.81 -6.84
N VAL A 83 -89.10 -14.18 -7.63
CA VAL A 83 -88.59 -14.68 -8.92
C VAL A 83 -87.19 -15.19 -8.83
N GLY A 84 -86.62 -15.36 -7.61
CA GLY A 84 -85.25 -15.89 -7.38
C GLY A 84 -84.13 -14.87 -7.56
N TYR A 85 -84.45 -13.59 -7.61
CA TYR A 85 -83.49 -12.49 -7.70
C TYR A 85 -83.18 -11.93 -6.28
N ASP A 86 -82.28 -12.62 -5.56
CA ASP A 86 -81.93 -12.31 -4.19
C ASP A 86 -80.41 -12.42 -3.96
N GLU A 87 -79.96 -12.22 -2.71
CA GLU A 87 -78.54 -12.32 -2.35
C GLU A 87 -77.93 -13.71 -2.57
N THR A 88 -78.76 -14.75 -2.71
CA THR A 88 -78.34 -16.13 -2.98
C THR A 88 -78.26 -16.42 -4.48
N ALA A 89 -78.76 -15.50 -5.33
CA ALA A 89 -78.71 -15.64 -6.78
C ALA A 89 -77.28 -15.92 -7.29
N SER A 90 -77.20 -16.97 -8.09
CA SER A 90 -75.88 -17.32 -8.66
C SER A 90 -75.35 -16.14 -9.52
N MET A 91 -74.08 -15.75 -9.32
CA MET A 91 -73.42 -14.70 -10.13
C MET A 91 -73.54 -14.93 -11.64
N ARG A 92 -73.86 -16.15 -12.09
CA ARG A 92 -74.07 -16.49 -13.49
C ARG A 92 -75.34 -15.82 -14.09
N PHE A 93 -76.29 -15.47 -13.24
CA PHE A 93 -77.49 -14.79 -13.64
C PHE A 93 -77.39 -13.26 -13.59
N LEU A 94 -76.28 -12.74 -13.13
CA LEU A 94 -76.00 -11.30 -13.03
C LEU A 94 -74.84 -10.92 -13.98
N PRO A 95 -75.15 -10.62 -15.28
CA PRO A 95 -74.10 -10.34 -16.27
C PRO A 95 -73.15 -9.18 -15.87
N ALA A 96 -73.66 -8.14 -15.21
CA ALA A 96 -72.93 -6.98 -14.76
C ALA A 96 -71.89 -7.38 -13.69
N VAL A 97 -72.29 -8.22 -12.72
CA VAL A 97 -71.37 -8.73 -11.68
C VAL A 97 -70.30 -9.63 -12.27
N GLN A 98 -70.65 -10.47 -13.24
CA GLN A 98 -69.70 -11.33 -13.94
C GLN A 98 -68.70 -10.51 -14.75
N THR A 99 -69.13 -9.47 -15.45
CA THR A 99 -68.21 -8.57 -16.19
C THR A 99 -67.27 -7.83 -15.24
N TYR A 100 -67.84 -7.26 -14.16
CA TYR A 100 -67.04 -6.57 -13.13
C TYR A 100 -66.00 -7.51 -12.54
N ARG A 101 -66.38 -8.73 -12.16
CA ARG A 101 -65.44 -9.74 -11.64
C ARG A 101 -64.27 -10.02 -12.62
N ASN A 102 -64.59 -10.27 -13.88
CA ASN A 102 -63.65 -10.63 -14.91
C ASN A 102 -62.65 -9.46 -15.16
N GLN A 103 -63.16 -8.24 -15.21
CA GLN A 103 -62.39 -7.04 -15.38
C GLN A 103 -61.44 -6.81 -14.16
N THR A 104 -61.97 -6.95 -12.93
CA THR A 104 -61.21 -6.78 -11.70
C THR A 104 -60.09 -7.82 -11.57
N VAL A 105 -60.44 -9.12 -11.82
CA VAL A 105 -59.44 -10.20 -11.82
C VAL A 105 -58.35 -9.96 -12.84
N LEU A 106 -58.73 -9.60 -14.08
CA LEU A 106 -57.76 -9.33 -15.14
C LEU A 106 -56.88 -8.14 -14.81
N SER A 107 -57.43 -7.04 -14.32
CA SER A 107 -56.70 -5.84 -13.98
C SER A 107 -55.67 -6.11 -12.84
N ILE A 108 -56.07 -6.80 -11.78
CA ILE A 108 -55.19 -7.18 -10.66
C ILE A 108 -54.12 -8.14 -11.16
N PHE A 109 -54.46 -9.13 -12.00
CA PHE A 109 -53.53 -10.08 -12.56
C PHE A 109 -52.45 -9.37 -13.39
N VAL A 110 -52.82 -8.48 -14.32
CA VAL A 110 -51.90 -7.71 -15.16
C VAL A 110 -50.97 -6.85 -14.30
N LEU A 111 -51.54 -6.18 -13.28
CA LEU A 111 -50.75 -5.35 -12.36
C LEU A 111 -49.71 -6.17 -11.59
N LEU A 112 -50.07 -7.34 -11.08
CA LEU A 112 -49.14 -8.23 -10.36
C LEU A 112 -48.06 -8.79 -11.27
N VAL A 113 -48.40 -9.21 -12.50
CA VAL A 113 -47.40 -9.69 -13.48
C VAL A 113 -46.41 -8.60 -13.81
N PHE A 114 -46.87 -7.36 -14.01
CA PHE A 114 -45.96 -6.23 -14.26
C PHE A 114 -45.05 -5.92 -13.07
N LEU A 115 -45.63 -5.88 -11.85
CA LEU A 115 -44.88 -5.61 -10.62
C LEU A 115 -43.79 -6.66 -10.39
N PHE A 116 -44.14 -7.94 -10.44
CA PHE A 116 -43.19 -9.02 -10.23
C PHE A 116 -42.16 -9.12 -11.38
N GLY A 117 -42.58 -8.86 -12.61
CA GLY A 117 -41.65 -8.76 -13.75
C GLY A 117 -40.59 -7.70 -13.54
N ALA A 118 -40.99 -6.51 -13.05
CA ALA A 118 -40.05 -5.44 -12.72
C ALA A 118 -39.08 -5.81 -11.57
N ILE A 119 -39.58 -6.47 -10.52
CA ILE A 119 -38.75 -6.96 -9.41
C ILE A 119 -37.71 -7.99 -9.88
N TYR A 120 -38.16 -8.99 -10.67
CA TYR A 120 -37.26 -10.00 -11.21
C TYR A 120 -36.22 -9.42 -12.16
N LEU A 121 -36.60 -8.46 -13.01
CA LEU A 121 -35.65 -7.78 -13.90
C LEU A 121 -34.60 -6.98 -13.10
N SER A 122 -35.07 -6.22 -12.11
CA SER A 122 -34.14 -5.45 -11.22
C SER A 122 -33.18 -6.37 -10.51
N LEU A 123 -33.66 -7.47 -9.92
CA LEU A 123 -32.84 -8.47 -9.25
C LEU A 123 -31.80 -9.12 -10.19
N PHE A 124 -32.25 -9.47 -11.41
CA PHE A 124 -31.39 -10.08 -12.42
C PHE A 124 -30.23 -9.14 -12.82
N LEU A 125 -30.55 -7.86 -13.07
CA LEU A 125 -29.51 -6.85 -13.39
C LEU A 125 -28.55 -6.63 -12.24
N TYR A 126 -29.05 -6.61 -11.01
CA TYR A 126 -28.21 -6.48 -9.81
C TYR A 126 -27.24 -7.66 -9.67
N LEU A 127 -27.74 -8.90 -9.80
CA LEU A 127 -26.92 -10.11 -9.71
C LEU A 127 -25.89 -10.21 -10.84
N GLN A 128 -26.23 -9.78 -12.05
CA GLN A 128 -25.27 -9.71 -13.15
C GLN A 128 -24.14 -8.74 -12.86
N ARG A 129 -24.43 -7.55 -12.32
CA ARG A 129 -23.39 -6.57 -11.96
C ARG A 129 -22.46 -7.10 -10.88
N GLN A 130 -23.00 -7.73 -9.84
CA GLN A 130 -22.21 -8.38 -8.80
C GLN A 130 -21.29 -9.47 -9.36
N HIS A 131 -21.85 -10.36 -10.16
CA HIS A 131 -21.07 -11.47 -10.73
C HIS A 131 -19.90 -10.95 -11.57
N LYS A 132 -20.12 -9.91 -12.39
CA LYS A 132 -19.07 -9.28 -13.18
C LYS A 132 -17.97 -8.65 -12.28
N ALA A 133 -18.36 -7.97 -11.21
CA ALA A 133 -17.41 -7.37 -10.28
C ALA A 133 -16.52 -8.43 -9.60
N PHE A 134 -17.11 -9.53 -9.12
CA PHE A 134 -16.37 -10.65 -8.53
C PHE A 134 -15.43 -11.35 -9.52
N SER A 135 -15.91 -11.60 -10.74
CA SER A 135 -15.07 -12.23 -11.78
C SER A 135 -13.86 -11.36 -12.15
N ASN A 136 -14.07 -10.05 -12.26
CA ASN A 136 -12.97 -9.11 -12.51
C ASN A 136 -11.98 -9.09 -11.34
N ALA A 137 -12.48 -9.05 -10.09
CA ALA A 137 -11.63 -9.09 -8.90
C ALA A 137 -10.81 -10.39 -8.84
N GLU A 138 -11.44 -11.56 -9.10
CA GLU A 138 -10.73 -12.85 -9.15
C GLU A 138 -9.62 -12.84 -10.21
N ASN A 139 -9.92 -12.36 -11.41
CA ASN A 139 -8.93 -12.28 -12.48
C ASN A 139 -7.76 -11.36 -12.12
N THR A 140 -8.05 -10.20 -11.50
CA THR A 140 -7.02 -9.26 -11.07
C THR A 140 -6.12 -9.88 -9.98
N ILE A 141 -6.72 -10.58 -9.01
CA ILE A 141 -5.95 -11.30 -7.97
C ILE A 141 -5.07 -12.39 -8.61
N ARG A 142 -5.58 -13.16 -9.57
CA ARG A 142 -4.78 -14.15 -10.30
C ARG A 142 -3.61 -13.50 -11.02
N GLN A 143 -3.83 -12.41 -11.75
CA GLN A 143 -2.75 -11.66 -12.41
C GLN A 143 -1.69 -11.18 -11.43
N PHE A 144 -2.09 -10.75 -10.23
CA PHE A 144 -1.16 -10.37 -9.16
C PHE A 144 -0.32 -11.57 -8.70
N LEU A 145 -0.94 -12.73 -8.48
CA LEU A 145 -0.25 -13.98 -8.09
C LEU A 145 0.67 -14.51 -9.19
N ASP A 146 0.32 -14.29 -10.46
CA ASP A 146 1.14 -14.67 -11.64
C ASP A 146 2.32 -13.70 -11.87
N GLY A 147 2.53 -12.74 -10.97
CA GLY A 147 3.70 -11.85 -10.97
C GLY A 147 3.44 -10.42 -11.46
N ASN A 148 2.22 -10.07 -11.87
CA ASN A 148 1.89 -8.68 -12.19
C ASN A 148 1.54 -7.89 -10.92
N THR A 149 2.58 -7.47 -10.19
CA THR A 149 2.46 -6.78 -8.90
C THR A 149 1.78 -5.40 -8.97
N THR A 150 1.56 -4.86 -10.18
CA THR A 150 0.89 -3.57 -10.39
C THR A 150 -0.63 -3.70 -10.53
N SER A 151 -1.15 -4.91 -10.77
CA SER A 151 -2.60 -5.15 -10.90
C SER A 151 -3.33 -4.77 -9.63
N ARG A 152 -4.43 -4.00 -9.78
CA ARG A 152 -5.30 -3.58 -8.67
C ARG A 152 -6.75 -3.76 -9.06
N ILE A 153 -7.59 -4.11 -8.09
CA ILE A 153 -9.04 -4.24 -8.29
C ILE A 153 -9.61 -2.84 -8.43
N GLU A 154 -10.41 -2.63 -9.48
CA GLU A 154 -11.12 -1.36 -9.66
C GLU A 154 -12.21 -1.19 -8.58
N CYS A 155 -12.03 -0.20 -7.71
CA CYS A 155 -12.98 0.16 -6.65
C CYS A 155 -13.87 1.31 -7.15
N SER A 156 -14.85 1.01 -8.00
CA SER A 156 -15.59 2.06 -8.71
C SER A 156 -16.84 2.60 -8.01
N GLN A 157 -17.28 2.05 -6.87
CA GLN A 157 -18.51 2.53 -6.19
C GLN A 157 -18.51 2.22 -4.69
N ALA A 158 -19.09 3.16 -3.90
CA ALA A 158 -19.42 2.97 -2.50
C ALA A 158 -20.44 1.82 -2.34
N GLY A 159 -20.09 0.78 -1.63
CA GLY A 159 -20.93 -0.38 -1.35
C GLY A 159 -20.22 -1.34 -0.41
N ASP A 160 -20.92 -2.37 0.05
CA ASP A 160 -20.40 -3.34 1.05
C ASP A 160 -19.09 -4.02 0.64
N TRP A 161 -18.81 -4.10 -0.66
CA TRP A 161 -17.59 -4.70 -1.23
C TRP A 161 -16.42 -3.73 -1.38
N TYR A 162 -16.68 -2.42 -1.30
CA TYR A 162 -15.64 -1.40 -1.44
C TYR A 162 -14.55 -1.55 -0.38
N SER A 163 -14.94 -1.71 0.87
CA SER A 163 -13.99 -1.89 1.98
C SER A 163 -13.13 -3.15 1.82
N LEU A 164 -13.74 -4.24 1.35
CA LEU A 164 -13.02 -5.49 1.08
C LEU A 164 -12.02 -5.34 -0.07
N PHE A 165 -12.43 -4.76 -1.19
CA PHE A 165 -11.54 -4.56 -2.34
C PHE A 165 -10.43 -3.55 -2.03
N HIS A 166 -10.72 -2.52 -1.23
CA HIS A 166 -9.73 -1.59 -0.73
C HIS A 166 -8.70 -2.29 0.16
N ALA A 167 -9.13 -3.10 1.12
CA ALA A 167 -8.23 -3.87 1.98
C ALA A 167 -7.36 -4.87 1.19
N ILE A 168 -7.91 -5.51 0.14
CA ILE A 168 -7.14 -6.38 -0.76
C ILE A 168 -6.09 -5.58 -1.54
N ASN A 169 -6.42 -4.39 -2.05
CA ASN A 169 -5.48 -3.52 -2.74
C ASN A 169 -4.38 -3.01 -1.82
N GLU A 170 -4.71 -2.67 -0.57
CA GLU A 170 -3.74 -2.28 0.45
C GLU A 170 -2.78 -3.45 0.77
N MET A 171 -3.31 -4.66 0.98
CA MET A 171 -2.51 -5.87 1.17
C MET A 171 -1.59 -6.12 -0.04
N ALA A 172 -2.10 -5.99 -1.26
CA ALA A 172 -1.30 -6.14 -2.48
C ALA A 172 -0.16 -5.10 -2.56
N THR A 173 -0.40 -3.87 -2.09
CA THR A 173 0.62 -2.82 -2.05
C THR A 173 1.72 -3.15 -1.04
N ILE A 174 1.35 -3.58 0.17
CA ILE A 174 2.30 -3.99 1.22
C ILE A 174 3.14 -5.20 0.75
N LEU A 175 2.49 -6.21 0.16
CA LEU A 175 3.18 -7.40 -0.35
C LEU A 175 4.15 -7.05 -1.49
N SER A 176 3.75 -6.15 -2.41
CA SER A 176 4.64 -5.69 -3.50
C SER A 176 5.87 -4.96 -2.95
N ALA A 177 5.68 -4.07 -1.98
CA ALA A 177 6.79 -3.36 -1.33
C ALA A 177 7.72 -4.33 -0.59
N HIS A 178 7.15 -5.33 0.09
CA HIS A 178 7.93 -6.38 0.78
C HIS A 178 8.74 -7.24 -0.18
N ALA A 179 8.13 -7.67 -1.29
CA ALA A 179 8.80 -8.46 -2.32
C ALA A 179 9.96 -7.68 -2.98
N GLU A 180 9.74 -6.39 -3.27
CA GLU A 180 10.78 -5.53 -3.83
C GLU A 180 11.93 -5.31 -2.86
N ASN A 181 11.63 -5.06 -1.57
CA ASN A 181 12.66 -4.94 -0.54
C ASN A 181 13.49 -6.23 -0.37
N GLN A 182 12.83 -7.40 -0.39
CA GLN A 182 13.52 -8.69 -0.36
C GLN A 182 14.39 -8.91 -1.59
N ARG A 183 13.92 -8.51 -2.78
CA ARG A 183 14.70 -8.58 -4.01
C ARG A 183 15.96 -7.73 -3.93
N GLN A 184 15.80 -6.47 -3.51
CA GLN A 184 16.93 -5.54 -3.33
C GLN A 184 17.93 -6.05 -2.28
N THR A 185 17.44 -6.59 -1.16
CA THR A 185 18.31 -7.19 -0.13
C THR A 185 19.06 -8.39 -0.66
N LYS A 186 18.42 -9.25 -1.46
CA LYS A 186 19.07 -10.41 -2.06
C LYS A 186 20.16 -10.01 -3.07
N GLU A 187 19.86 -9.09 -3.98
CA GLU A 187 20.82 -8.56 -4.96
C GLU A 187 22.01 -7.93 -4.23
N PHE A 188 21.74 -7.09 -3.24
CA PHE A 188 22.73 -6.49 -2.39
C PHE A 188 23.67 -7.52 -1.70
N LEU A 189 23.11 -8.61 -1.14
CA LEU A 189 23.92 -9.68 -0.56
C LEU A 189 24.76 -10.42 -1.60
N GLN A 190 24.24 -10.65 -2.79
CA GLN A 190 24.99 -11.28 -3.88
C GLN A 190 26.18 -10.42 -4.31
N ASP A 191 25.98 -9.11 -4.46
CA ASP A 191 27.03 -8.17 -4.82
C ASP A 191 28.14 -8.14 -3.74
N ILE A 192 27.75 -8.07 -2.45
CA ILE A 192 28.70 -8.11 -1.34
C ILE A 192 29.54 -9.41 -1.37
N ILE A 193 28.89 -10.57 -1.50
CA ILE A 193 29.59 -11.87 -1.51
C ILE A 193 30.58 -11.95 -2.69
N SER A 194 30.18 -11.45 -3.86
CA SER A 194 31.04 -11.39 -5.02
C SER A 194 32.27 -10.50 -4.77
N ASP A 195 32.03 -9.28 -4.29
CA ASP A 195 33.08 -8.30 -4.04
C ASP A 195 34.07 -8.78 -2.96
N VAL A 196 33.55 -9.32 -1.85
CA VAL A 196 34.37 -9.90 -0.78
C VAL A 196 35.23 -11.04 -1.30
N SER A 197 34.64 -11.92 -2.10
CA SER A 197 35.36 -13.05 -2.70
C SER A 197 36.54 -12.57 -3.53
N HIS A 198 36.35 -11.54 -4.34
CA HIS A 198 37.43 -10.92 -5.13
C HIS A 198 38.48 -10.25 -4.27
N GLN A 199 38.09 -9.49 -3.24
CA GLN A 199 39.03 -8.75 -2.36
C GLN A 199 39.84 -9.66 -1.43
N ILE A 200 39.34 -10.85 -1.09
CA ILE A 200 40.09 -11.85 -0.30
C ILE A 200 40.97 -12.71 -1.21
N LYS A 201 40.52 -13.05 -2.43
CA LYS A 201 41.28 -13.91 -3.35
C LYS A 201 42.67 -13.30 -3.71
N THR A 202 42.72 -12.00 -3.91
CA THR A 202 43.94 -11.31 -4.30
C THR A 202 45.04 -11.42 -3.23
N PRO A 203 44.85 -10.98 -1.94
CA PRO A 203 45.83 -11.13 -0.91
C PRO A 203 46.15 -12.60 -0.58
N LEU A 204 45.16 -13.50 -0.67
CA LEU A 204 45.38 -14.93 -0.47
C LEU A 204 46.35 -15.51 -1.53
N SER A 205 46.22 -15.08 -2.78
CA SER A 205 47.14 -15.50 -3.86
C SER A 205 48.52 -14.93 -3.67
N ALA A 206 48.64 -13.69 -3.18
CA ALA A 206 49.92 -13.07 -2.81
C ALA A 206 50.60 -13.83 -1.67
N LEU A 207 49.83 -14.18 -0.61
CA LEU A 207 50.33 -14.98 0.53
C LEU A 207 50.88 -16.34 0.06
N LYS A 208 50.17 -17.01 -0.85
CA LYS A 208 50.64 -18.28 -1.40
C LYS A 208 51.97 -18.11 -2.12
N MET A 209 52.09 -17.10 -2.97
CA MET A 209 53.34 -16.78 -3.66
C MET A 209 54.49 -16.42 -2.68
N TYR A 210 54.22 -15.60 -1.63
CA TYR A 210 55.20 -15.26 -0.65
C TYR A 210 55.69 -16.48 0.14
N HIS A 211 54.80 -17.40 0.46
CA HIS A 211 55.15 -18.66 1.10
C HIS A 211 56.08 -19.51 0.21
N GLU A 212 55.79 -19.65 -1.08
CA GLU A 212 56.64 -20.36 -2.04
C GLU A 212 58.01 -19.73 -2.15
N ILE A 213 58.13 -18.40 -2.10
CA ILE A 213 59.43 -17.69 -2.11
C ILE A 213 60.22 -17.94 -0.82
N ILE A 214 59.54 -17.86 0.34
CA ILE A 214 60.17 -18.15 1.64
C ILE A 214 60.70 -19.58 1.68
N GLU A 215 59.91 -20.54 1.15
CA GLU A 215 60.34 -21.95 1.10
C GLU A 215 61.55 -22.18 0.20
N SER A 216 61.61 -21.48 -0.92
CA SER A 216 62.73 -21.63 -1.89
C SER A 216 64.01 -20.90 -1.47
N HIS A 217 63.92 -19.94 -0.54
CA HIS A 217 65.08 -19.13 -0.11
C HIS A 217 65.29 -19.21 1.41
N LYS A 218 65.14 -20.39 2.01
CA LYS A 218 65.22 -20.59 3.47
C LYS A 218 66.54 -20.14 4.08
N ASP A 219 67.62 -20.20 3.32
CA ASP A 219 68.99 -19.84 3.77
C ASP A 219 69.26 -18.33 3.61
N ASP A 220 68.40 -17.55 2.96
CA ASP A 220 68.55 -16.09 2.83
C ASP A 220 67.65 -15.38 3.82
N ALA A 221 68.19 -15.04 4.97
CA ALA A 221 67.47 -14.38 6.06
C ALA A 221 66.86 -13.02 5.66
N ALA A 222 67.44 -12.28 4.72
CA ALA A 222 66.92 -10.99 4.26
C ALA A 222 65.65 -11.17 3.42
N THR A 223 65.67 -12.13 2.50
CA THR A 223 64.50 -12.50 1.68
C THR A 223 63.39 -13.05 2.56
N VAL A 224 63.67 -13.97 3.49
CA VAL A 224 62.69 -14.52 4.43
C VAL A 224 62.04 -13.41 5.25
N SER A 225 62.85 -12.50 5.85
CA SER A 225 62.32 -11.37 6.65
C SER A 225 61.42 -10.46 5.82
N SER A 226 61.85 -10.07 4.61
CA SER A 226 61.07 -9.19 3.71
C SER A 226 59.70 -9.78 3.31
N PHE A 227 59.66 -11.06 2.92
CA PHE A 227 58.40 -11.70 2.51
C PHE A 227 57.54 -12.08 3.70
N THR A 228 58.07 -12.33 4.87
CA THR A 228 57.32 -12.46 6.12
C THR A 228 56.59 -11.14 6.46
N GLU A 229 57.29 -10.01 6.35
CA GLU A 229 56.69 -8.68 6.58
C GLU A 229 55.59 -8.37 5.53
N LYS A 230 55.81 -8.71 4.26
CA LYS A 230 54.80 -8.59 3.21
C LYS A 230 53.58 -9.48 3.52
N SER A 231 53.78 -10.70 3.96
CA SER A 231 52.74 -11.63 4.37
C SER A 231 51.88 -11.05 5.50
N GLN A 232 52.54 -10.47 6.49
CA GLN A 232 51.87 -9.86 7.65
C GLN A 232 51.02 -8.66 7.25
N ARG A 233 51.45 -7.86 6.27
CA ARG A 233 50.66 -6.77 5.67
C ARG A 233 49.42 -7.26 4.96
N GLU A 234 49.51 -8.35 4.17
CA GLU A 234 48.35 -8.91 3.49
C GLU A 234 47.34 -9.54 4.47
N ILE A 235 47.79 -10.19 5.53
CA ILE A 235 46.93 -10.70 6.61
C ILE A 235 46.16 -9.53 7.26
N LYS A 236 46.89 -8.47 7.64
CA LYS A 236 46.28 -7.28 8.24
C LYS A 236 45.22 -6.64 7.31
N ARG A 237 45.52 -6.58 6.01
CA ARG A 237 44.59 -6.08 5.01
C ARG A 237 43.33 -6.93 4.95
N MET A 238 43.42 -8.26 5.00
CA MET A 238 42.23 -9.14 5.02
C MET A 238 41.41 -8.96 6.28
N GLU A 239 42.06 -8.80 7.45
CA GLU A 239 41.36 -8.49 8.70
C GLU A 239 40.57 -7.19 8.59
N ASP A 240 41.19 -6.11 8.09
CA ASP A 240 40.57 -4.80 7.93
C ASP A 240 39.37 -4.86 6.96
N VAL A 241 39.44 -5.64 5.86
CA VAL A 241 38.30 -5.90 4.96
C VAL A 241 37.16 -6.55 5.72
N ILE A 242 37.46 -7.64 6.44
CA ILE A 242 36.41 -8.42 7.15
C ILE A 242 35.73 -7.57 8.23
N TYR A 243 36.55 -6.86 9.07
CA TYR A 243 36.02 -6.02 10.15
C TYR A 243 35.17 -4.87 9.63
N THR A 244 35.64 -4.17 8.59
CA THR A 244 34.90 -3.06 8.00
C THR A 244 33.60 -3.54 7.36
N LEU A 245 33.59 -4.70 6.70
CA LEU A 245 32.42 -5.29 6.11
C LEU A 245 31.39 -5.71 7.16
N LEU A 246 31.83 -6.32 8.26
CA LEU A 246 30.96 -6.67 9.38
C LEU A 246 30.31 -5.43 10.02
N LYS A 247 31.08 -4.32 10.17
CA LYS A 247 30.52 -3.04 10.62
C LYS A 247 29.44 -2.52 9.68
N LEU A 248 29.71 -2.49 8.38
CA LEU A 248 28.76 -2.07 7.36
C LEU A 248 27.51 -2.94 7.36
N ALA A 249 27.66 -4.27 7.35
CA ALA A 249 26.51 -5.19 7.34
C ALA A 249 25.60 -5.01 8.57
N ARG A 250 26.17 -4.76 9.75
CA ARG A 250 25.41 -4.51 10.98
C ARG A 250 24.71 -3.15 10.96
N LEU A 251 25.34 -2.11 10.39
CA LEU A 251 24.73 -0.79 10.22
C LEU A 251 23.55 -0.84 9.28
N ASP A 252 23.73 -1.44 8.10
CA ASP A 252 22.66 -1.54 7.08
C ASP A 252 21.48 -2.41 7.51
N ALA A 253 21.74 -3.46 8.30
CA ALA A 253 20.69 -4.28 8.90
C ALA A 253 19.94 -3.58 10.06
N GLY A 254 20.36 -2.36 10.46
CA GLY A 254 19.76 -1.64 11.59
C GLY A 254 19.93 -2.36 12.93
N ILE A 255 20.87 -3.31 13.04
CA ILE A 255 21.08 -4.11 14.25
C ILE A 255 21.81 -3.30 15.32
N ILE A 256 22.56 -2.28 14.90
CA ILE A 256 23.35 -1.45 15.82
C ILE A 256 22.43 -0.42 16.47
N GLN A 257 22.31 -0.50 17.78
CA GLN A 257 21.70 0.55 18.58
C GLN A 257 22.78 1.59 18.92
N MET A 258 22.69 2.78 18.30
CA MET A 258 23.61 3.88 18.57
C MET A 258 23.41 4.39 19.99
N ALA A 259 24.48 4.43 20.78
CA ALA A 259 24.52 5.02 22.12
C ALA A 259 24.71 6.54 22.00
N LYS A 260 23.68 7.24 21.48
CA LYS A 260 23.74 8.69 21.25
C LYS A 260 23.70 9.46 22.57
N ALA A 261 24.62 10.41 22.71
CA ALA A 261 24.71 11.35 23.82
C ALA A 261 25.02 12.75 23.28
N GLU A 262 24.81 13.78 24.10
CA GLU A 262 25.28 15.15 23.80
C GLU A 262 26.78 15.20 23.90
N GLU A 263 27.47 15.23 22.76
CA GLU A 263 28.92 15.23 22.66
C GLU A 263 29.43 16.60 22.20
N ASN A 264 30.55 17.05 22.79
CA ASN A 264 31.19 18.29 22.38
C ASN A 264 32.00 18.05 21.10
N VAL A 265 31.68 18.80 20.03
CA VAL A 265 32.28 18.64 18.70
C VAL A 265 33.79 18.91 18.73
N SER A 266 34.24 19.94 19.47
CA SER A 266 35.66 20.29 19.55
C SER A 266 36.48 19.15 20.16
N ILE A 267 36.01 18.56 21.27
CA ILE A 267 36.66 17.41 21.92
C ILE A 267 36.71 16.21 20.99
N LEU A 268 35.56 15.89 20.35
CA LEU A 268 35.47 14.78 19.40
C LEU A 268 36.48 14.93 18.25
N MET A 269 36.62 16.14 17.69
CA MET A 269 37.56 16.40 16.60
C MET A 269 39.02 16.25 17.06
N GLN A 270 39.37 16.75 18.25
CA GLN A 270 40.69 16.60 18.82
C GLN A 270 41.05 15.12 19.02
N ASP A 271 40.16 14.33 19.64
CA ASP A 271 40.37 12.90 19.87
C ASP A 271 40.55 12.09 18.57
N VAL A 272 39.83 12.48 17.52
CA VAL A 272 40.00 11.83 16.21
C VAL A 272 41.33 12.17 15.58
N LEU A 273 41.74 13.43 15.62
CA LEU A 273 42.92 13.91 14.90
C LEU A 273 44.23 13.53 15.58
N GLU A 274 44.24 13.40 16.92
CA GLU A 274 45.41 12.90 17.68
C GLU A 274 45.92 11.56 17.11
N ARG A 275 45.01 10.71 16.60
CA ARG A 275 45.40 9.43 15.98
C ARG A 275 46.17 9.58 14.67
N PHE A 276 46.08 10.73 14.02
CA PHE A 276 46.66 11.00 12.70
C PHE A 276 47.89 11.96 12.79
N GLU A 277 48.16 12.55 13.94
CA GLU A 277 49.28 13.51 14.14
C GLU A 277 50.62 12.94 13.67
N THR A 278 51.00 11.75 14.18
CA THR A 278 52.26 11.08 13.81
C THR A 278 52.35 10.85 12.29
N TRP A 279 51.25 10.48 11.64
CA TRP A 279 51.25 10.28 10.20
C TRP A 279 51.40 11.61 9.44
N ALA A 280 50.65 12.63 9.85
CA ALA A 280 50.72 13.96 9.26
C ALA A 280 52.16 14.55 9.38
N GLU A 281 52.77 14.43 10.56
CA GLU A 281 54.16 14.86 10.80
C GLU A 281 55.19 14.12 9.92
N GLN A 282 55.07 12.80 9.79
CA GLN A 282 55.96 11.99 8.94
C GLN A 282 55.90 12.41 7.47
N ASP A 283 54.73 12.75 6.98
CA ASP A 283 54.50 13.20 5.61
C ASP A 283 54.61 14.73 5.45
N HIS A 284 54.98 15.48 6.51
CA HIS A 284 55.01 16.94 6.53
C HIS A 284 53.69 17.61 6.11
N LYS A 285 52.57 17.01 6.45
CA LYS A 285 51.22 17.53 6.19
C LYS A 285 50.71 18.32 7.40
N GLU A 286 49.98 19.41 7.14
CA GLU A 286 49.38 20.21 8.20
C GLU A 286 47.91 19.89 8.35
N ILE A 287 47.42 19.69 9.61
CA ILE A 287 46.03 19.54 9.90
C ILE A 287 45.60 20.73 10.73
N THR A 288 44.63 21.51 10.20
CA THR A 288 44.10 22.72 10.86
C THR A 288 42.70 22.48 11.38
N LEU A 289 42.45 22.87 12.63
CA LEU A 289 41.15 22.81 13.30
C LEU A 289 40.56 24.21 13.45
N THR A 290 39.31 24.41 13.05
CA THR A 290 38.64 25.70 13.20
C THR A 290 37.14 25.47 13.48
N GLY A 291 36.68 25.99 14.60
CA GLY A 291 35.25 25.89 14.96
C GLY A 291 34.95 26.58 16.28
N GLN A 292 33.72 26.52 16.70
CA GLN A 292 33.22 27.07 17.96
C GLN A 292 33.43 26.01 19.06
N ASP A 293 33.96 26.41 20.23
CA ASP A 293 34.33 25.47 21.30
C ASP A 293 33.13 24.82 22.03
N ASP A 294 32.02 25.51 22.10
CA ASP A 294 30.84 25.10 22.91
C ASP A 294 29.74 24.40 22.14
N ILE A 295 30.02 23.91 20.92
CA ILE A 295 29.02 23.20 20.12
C ILE A 295 28.90 21.76 20.61
N THR A 296 27.66 21.36 20.93
CA THR A 296 27.29 19.96 21.16
C THR A 296 26.30 19.46 20.12
N PHE A 297 26.33 18.17 19.83
CA PHE A 297 25.29 17.51 19.06
C PHE A 297 25.11 16.06 19.52
N ASN A 298 23.91 15.54 19.33
CA ASN A 298 23.53 14.23 19.81
C ASN A 298 24.05 13.12 18.87
N CYS A 299 25.16 12.46 19.26
CA CYS A 299 25.77 11.39 18.48
C CYS A 299 26.35 10.28 19.36
N ASP A 300 26.66 9.14 18.74
CA ASP A 300 27.52 8.10 19.31
C ASP A 300 28.96 8.45 18.97
N ALA A 301 29.73 8.86 19.97
CA ALA A 301 31.10 9.35 19.81
C ALA A 301 32.03 8.33 19.15
N LEU A 302 31.88 7.03 19.45
CA LEU A 302 32.72 5.98 18.86
C LEU A 302 32.46 5.82 17.36
N TRP A 303 31.21 5.75 16.97
CA TRP A 303 30.85 5.63 15.57
C TRP A 303 31.15 6.91 14.79
N MET A 304 30.88 8.08 15.37
CA MET A 304 31.17 9.34 14.72
C MET A 304 32.67 9.55 14.53
N SER A 305 33.46 9.19 15.53
CA SER A 305 34.95 9.16 15.41
C SER A 305 35.44 8.26 14.29
N GLU A 306 34.80 7.11 14.09
CA GLU A 306 35.10 6.20 12.97
C GLU A 306 34.75 6.84 11.61
N ALA A 307 33.60 7.51 11.51
CA ALA A 307 33.20 8.17 10.28
C ALA A 307 34.15 9.30 9.89
N ILE A 308 34.43 10.20 10.83
CA ILE A 308 35.35 11.32 10.63
C ILE A 308 36.77 10.81 10.35
N GLY A 309 37.24 9.80 11.11
CA GLY A 309 38.55 9.18 10.91
C GLY A 309 38.69 8.58 9.50
N ASN A 310 37.69 7.95 8.94
CA ASN A 310 37.72 7.43 7.56
C ASN A 310 37.82 8.55 6.51
N ILE A 311 37.17 9.70 6.74
CA ILE A 311 37.29 10.85 5.84
C ILE A 311 38.65 11.50 5.96
N VAL A 312 39.15 11.76 7.18
CA VAL A 312 40.45 12.34 7.42
C VAL A 312 41.56 11.45 6.86
N LYS A 313 41.48 10.13 7.08
CA LYS A 313 42.41 9.16 6.49
C LYS A 313 42.43 9.28 4.96
N ASN A 314 41.27 9.34 4.34
CA ASN A 314 41.16 9.50 2.88
C ASN A 314 41.78 10.82 2.40
N SER A 315 41.55 11.93 3.11
CA SER A 315 42.22 13.21 2.82
C SER A 315 43.73 13.13 2.95
N LEU A 316 44.24 12.49 4.02
CA LEU A 316 45.69 12.28 4.19
C LEU A 316 46.30 11.43 3.07
N GLU A 317 45.65 10.32 2.67
CA GLU A 317 46.10 9.45 1.59
C GLU A 317 46.22 10.17 0.25
N HIS A 318 45.37 11.18 0.00
CA HIS A 318 45.29 11.86 -1.29
C HIS A 318 45.90 13.25 -1.34
N THR A 319 46.37 13.77 -0.20
CA THR A 319 47.12 15.02 -0.10
C THR A 319 48.62 14.73 -0.29
N LYS A 320 49.30 15.60 -1.02
CA LYS A 320 50.75 15.51 -1.24
C LYS A 320 51.50 15.86 0.05
N PRO A 321 52.79 15.40 0.20
CA PRO A 321 53.67 15.89 1.27
C PRO A 321 53.74 17.43 1.25
N GLY A 322 53.59 18.04 2.43
CA GLY A 322 53.55 19.50 2.59
C GLY A 322 52.16 20.13 2.29
N GLY A 323 51.15 19.33 2.02
CA GLY A 323 49.78 19.83 1.82
C GLY A 323 48.98 20.00 3.11
N ASN A 324 47.81 20.59 3.01
CA ASN A 324 46.97 20.99 4.14
C ASN A 324 45.60 20.26 4.14
N ILE A 325 45.16 19.86 5.34
CA ILE A 325 43.86 19.32 5.63
C ILE A 325 43.16 20.21 6.65
N SER A 326 42.01 20.79 6.33
CA SER A 326 41.26 21.62 7.26
C SER A 326 40.01 20.88 7.74
N VAL A 327 39.76 20.90 9.04
CA VAL A 327 38.55 20.39 9.67
C VAL A 327 37.83 21.57 10.33
N GLN A 328 36.63 21.86 9.86
CA GLN A 328 35.84 22.99 10.33
C GLN A 328 34.47 22.53 10.81
N TRP A 329 33.93 23.16 11.86
CA TRP A 329 32.58 22.91 12.33
C TRP A 329 31.86 24.19 12.72
N ALA A 330 30.59 24.21 12.48
CA ALA A 330 29.70 25.31 12.80
C ALA A 330 28.29 24.80 13.16
N GLN A 331 27.61 25.50 14.02
CA GLN A 331 26.23 25.19 14.37
C GLN A 331 25.34 26.42 14.08
N SER A 332 24.22 26.14 13.45
CA SER A 332 23.10 27.07 13.33
C SER A 332 21.90 26.52 14.13
N PRO A 333 20.83 27.30 14.34
CA PRO A 333 19.63 26.79 14.99
C PRO A 333 19.01 25.55 14.31
N LEU A 334 19.24 25.38 13.00
CA LEU A 334 18.64 24.31 12.19
C LEU A 334 19.56 23.10 12.02
N MET A 335 20.90 23.29 12.02
CA MET A 335 21.84 22.21 11.72
C MET A 335 23.21 22.41 12.36
N THR A 336 23.86 21.30 12.64
CA THR A 336 25.31 21.22 12.91
C THR A 336 26.01 20.74 11.65
N GLN A 337 27.05 21.45 11.23
CA GLN A 337 27.83 21.15 10.02
C GLN A 337 29.27 20.88 10.39
N ILE A 338 29.84 19.82 9.81
CA ILE A 338 31.27 19.48 9.90
C ILE A 338 31.80 19.45 8.46
N VAL A 339 32.88 20.17 8.19
CA VAL A 339 33.52 20.27 6.87
C VAL A 339 34.96 19.80 6.97
N ILE A 340 35.34 18.84 6.13
CA ILE A 340 36.70 18.32 6.04
C ILE A 340 37.19 18.57 4.62
N ALA A 341 38.20 19.40 4.46
CA ALA A 341 38.71 19.78 3.14
C ALA A 341 40.20 19.51 3.06
N ASP A 342 40.66 19.03 1.91
CA ASP A 342 42.06 18.82 1.57
C ASP A 342 42.44 19.54 0.28
N ASP A 343 43.72 19.86 0.12
CA ASP A 343 44.32 20.42 -1.07
C ASP A 343 44.99 19.35 -1.96
N GLY A 344 44.50 18.11 -1.87
CA GLY A 344 45.03 16.96 -2.58
C GLY A 344 44.79 16.94 -4.08
N LYS A 345 44.93 15.75 -4.67
CA LYS A 345 44.76 15.55 -6.13
C LYS A 345 43.35 15.77 -6.65
N GLY A 346 42.35 15.88 -5.76
CA GLY A 346 40.94 15.96 -6.12
C GLY A 346 40.38 14.68 -6.73
N ILE A 347 39.11 14.72 -7.08
CA ILE A 347 38.33 13.60 -7.60
C ILE A 347 37.77 14.00 -8.97
N HIS A 348 37.87 13.07 -9.95
CA HIS A 348 37.28 13.32 -11.28
C HIS A 348 35.78 13.38 -11.20
N PRO A 349 35.07 14.28 -11.96
CA PRO A 349 33.61 14.41 -11.91
C PRO A 349 32.83 13.10 -12.11
N GLU A 350 33.32 12.19 -12.95
CA GLU A 350 32.74 10.88 -13.20
C GLU A 350 32.79 9.94 -11.98
N ASP A 351 33.77 10.13 -11.11
CA ASP A 351 33.96 9.32 -9.91
C ASP A 351 33.13 9.81 -8.73
N LEU A 352 32.75 11.11 -8.68
CA LEU A 352 32.03 11.71 -7.53
C LEU A 352 30.76 10.97 -7.14
N TYR A 353 30.02 10.43 -8.09
CA TYR A 353 28.80 9.64 -7.83
C TYR A 353 29.11 8.22 -7.29
N ASN A 354 30.37 7.77 -7.45
CA ASN A 354 30.73 6.39 -7.17
C ASN A 354 31.59 6.22 -5.90
N ILE A 355 32.20 7.30 -5.37
CA ILE A 355 33.14 7.22 -4.22
C ILE A 355 32.51 6.65 -2.94
N PHE A 356 31.20 6.72 -2.80
CA PHE A 356 30.45 6.12 -1.69
C PHE A 356 29.97 4.69 -1.97
N LYS A 357 30.23 4.14 -3.19
CA LYS A 357 29.98 2.73 -3.47
C LYS A 357 31.06 1.87 -2.84
N ARG A 358 30.68 0.73 -2.31
CA ARG A 358 31.60 -0.23 -1.70
C ARG A 358 32.59 -0.74 -2.72
N PHE A 359 33.83 -0.92 -2.26
CA PHE A 359 34.96 -1.39 -3.07
C PHE A 359 35.27 -0.52 -4.30
N TYR A 360 34.60 0.62 -4.44
CA TYR A 360 34.89 1.52 -5.54
C TYR A 360 36.25 2.18 -5.37
N ARG A 361 37.02 2.16 -6.43
CA ARG A 361 38.30 2.83 -6.56
C ARG A 361 38.37 3.48 -7.92
N SER A 362 38.81 4.72 -7.98
CA SER A 362 39.06 5.38 -9.25
C SER A 362 40.13 4.64 -10.05
N SER A 363 39.88 4.36 -11.31
CA SER A 363 40.84 3.73 -12.23
C SER A 363 42.07 4.62 -12.50
N LEU A 364 41.94 5.91 -12.19
CA LEU A 364 43.00 6.92 -12.37
C LEU A 364 43.95 6.99 -11.18
N SER A 365 43.70 6.27 -10.08
CA SER A 365 44.52 6.26 -8.87
C SER A 365 45.30 4.94 -8.71
N SER A 366 46.41 4.80 -9.42
CA SER A 366 47.22 3.59 -9.41
C SER A 366 48.01 3.33 -8.10
N ASP A 367 48.14 4.30 -7.22
CA ASP A 367 49.13 4.25 -6.11
C ASP A 367 48.55 4.20 -4.69
N VAL A 368 47.22 4.09 -4.51
CA VAL A 368 46.63 4.17 -3.17
C VAL A 368 46.22 2.81 -2.64
N HIS A 369 46.65 2.49 -1.43
CA HIS A 369 46.47 1.21 -0.73
C HIS A 369 45.10 1.03 -0.10
N GLY A 370 44.05 1.78 -0.48
CA GLY A 370 42.70 1.72 0.10
C GLY A 370 41.86 0.54 -0.40
N ILE A 371 41.00 0.01 0.45
CA ILE A 371 40.07 -1.12 0.15
C ILE A 371 38.78 -0.61 -0.53
N GLY A 372 38.50 0.70 -0.49
CA GLY A 372 37.24 1.28 -0.99
C GLY A 372 36.04 1.05 -0.07
N LEU A 373 36.27 0.84 1.24
CA LEU A 373 35.21 0.65 2.24
C LEU A 373 35.08 1.81 3.23
N GLY A 374 36.10 2.69 3.36
CA GLY A 374 36.11 3.76 4.37
C GLY A 374 35.02 4.81 4.14
N LEU A 375 34.92 5.38 2.93
CA LEU A 375 33.90 6.37 2.59
C LEU A 375 32.48 5.81 2.64
N PRO A 376 32.16 4.60 2.11
CA PRO A 376 30.90 3.92 2.34
C PRO A 376 30.54 3.77 3.82
N LEU A 377 31.50 3.37 4.67
CA LEU A 377 31.29 3.25 6.11
C LEU A 377 30.98 4.61 6.76
N ALA A 378 31.76 5.64 6.41
CA ALA A 378 31.48 6.99 6.89
C ALA A 378 30.10 7.48 6.53
N LYS A 379 29.65 7.24 5.28
CA LYS A 379 28.29 7.57 4.83
C LYS A 379 27.24 6.83 5.63
N SER A 380 27.33 5.51 5.78
CA SER A 380 26.37 4.71 6.54
C SER A 380 26.27 5.15 8.01
N ILE A 381 27.38 5.53 8.63
CA ILE A 381 27.39 6.05 10.01
C ILE A 381 26.69 7.40 10.10
N VAL A 382 27.00 8.34 9.20
CA VAL A 382 26.38 9.67 9.16
C VAL A 382 24.86 9.55 8.95
N GLU A 383 24.43 8.70 8.02
CA GLU A 383 23.00 8.43 7.75
C GLU A 383 22.30 7.77 8.96
N ALA A 384 22.95 6.86 9.67
CA ALA A 384 22.42 6.24 10.89
C ALA A 384 22.27 7.27 12.06
N HIS A 385 23.00 8.37 12.00
CA HIS A 385 22.84 9.51 12.91
C HIS A 385 21.78 10.51 12.44
N GLY A 386 21.11 10.27 11.29
CA GLY A 386 20.13 11.17 10.70
C GLY A 386 20.77 12.35 9.96
N GLY A 387 22.07 12.27 9.69
CA GLY A 387 22.81 13.27 8.92
C GLY A 387 22.86 12.96 7.43
N THR A 388 23.46 13.88 6.70
CA THR A 388 23.76 13.73 5.27
C THR A 388 25.25 14.04 5.02
N ILE A 389 25.87 13.33 4.08
CA ILE A 389 27.23 13.59 3.62
C ILE A 389 27.20 13.99 2.15
N SER A 390 27.90 15.06 1.83
CA SER A 390 28.11 15.53 0.46
C SER A 390 29.58 15.76 0.17
N VAL A 391 29.96 15.76 -1.10
CA VAL A 391 31.34 15.98 -1.57
C VAL A 391 31.35 16.97 -2.70
N THR A 392 32.31 17.88 -2.66
CA THR A 392 32.69 18.75 -3.78
C THR A 392 34.18 18.59 -4.02
N SER A 393 34.57 18.46 -5.27
CA SER A 393 36.00 18.29 -5.61
C SER A 393 36.29 18.78 -7.00
N THR A 394 37.47 19.28 -7.19
CA THR A 394 38.04 19.69 -8.48
C THR A 394 39.39 19.00 -8.67
N PRO A 395 39.62 18.31 -9.79
CA PRO A 395 40.89 17.67 -10.08
C PRO A 395 42.06 18.66 -9.96
N GLY A 396 43.08 18.29 -9.17
CA GLY A 396 44.30 19.10 -8.92
C GLY A 396 44.13 20.23 -7.90
N THR A 397 42.93 20.45 -7.34
CA THR A 397 42.66 21.53 -6.36
C THR A 397 42.36 20.99 -4.96
N GLY A 398 41.81 19.77 -4.86
CA GLY A 398 41.46 19.13 -3.60
C GLY A 398 40.02 18.66 -3.50
N THR A 399 39.65 18.20 -2.32
CA THR A 399 38.31 17.62 -2.03
C THR A 399 37.77 18.21 -0.73
N THR A 400 36.45 18.48 -0.72
CA THR A 400 35.73 18.93 0.47
C THR A 400 34.57 18.00 0.74
N PHE A 401 34.55 17.37 1.89
CA PHE A 401 33.46 16.60 2.44
C PHE A 401 32.65 17.46 3.42
N THR A 402 31.34 17.47 3.31
CA THR A 402 30.44 18.22 4.19
C THR A 402 29.44 17.27 4.81
N LEU A 403 29.43 17.21 6.14
CA LEU A 403 28.50 16.45 6.95
C LEU A 403 27.51 17.42 7.58
N ASN A 404 26.20 17.15 7.41
CA ASN A 404 25.15 18.00 7.98
C ASN A 404 24.23 17.14 8.86
N PHE A 405 23.98 17.63 10.07
CA PHE A 405 23.08 17.01 11.04
C PHE A 405 21.98 18.02 11.42
N ILE A 406 20.73 17.63 11.24
CA ILE A 406 19.58 18.49 11.56
C ILE A 406 19.41 18.54 13.09
N ASN A 407 19.39 19.72 13.65
CA ASN A 407 19.07 19.95 15.05
C ASN A 407 17.54 19.89 15.20
N LEU A 408 17.00 18.71 15.49
CA LEU A 408 15.59 18.60 15.89
C LEU A 408 15.49 19.13 17.31
N THR A 409 15.07 20.38 17.47
CA THR A 409 14.50 20.83 18.76
C THR A 409 13.29 19.96 19.02
N ASN A 410 13.40 19.01 19.96
CA ASN A 410 12.21 18.39 20.56
C ASN A 410 11.49 19.50 21.34
N GLU A 411 10.41 20.07 20.74
CA GLU A 411 9.37 20.75 21.47
C GLU A 411 8.50 19.74 22.23
#